data_3d318caced2e92b1be6b45b74624a1a7
#
_entry.id   3d318caced2e92b1be6b45b74624a1a7
#
_cell.length_a   1.000
_cell.length_b   1.000
_cell.length_c   1.000
_cell.angle_alpha   90.00
_cell.angle_beta   90.00
_cell.angle_gamma   90.00
#
_symmetry.space_group_name_H-M   'P 1'
#
loop_
_entity.id
_entity.type
_entity.pdbx_description
1 polymer ?
#
loop_
_entity_poly.entity_id
_entity_poly.type
_entity_poly.pdbx_seq_one_letter_code
_entity_poly.pdbx_strand_id
1 'polypeptide(L)'
;SLHDALPISEAHRISLAPHNPQGPVSTAASLEFGFSQPSYIICETVHNDVPWRNDVVSEGFTVEARGRIVKPNTRPGLGIEINEEEVKKHPFQQELLQRVFYPDGSVGDW
;
A
#
# COMPACT_ATOMS: atom_id res chain seq x y z
N SER A 1 -17.82 -2.02 0.62
CA SER A 1 -16.84 -0.98 1.04
C SER A 1 -15.96 -1.52 2.16
N LEU A 2 -14.83 -0.86 2.44
CA LEU A 2 -13.99 -1.21 3.58
C LEU A 2 -14.76 -1.11 4.92
N HIS A 3 -15.74 -0.22 5.00
CA HIS A 3 -16.63 -0.10 6.15
C HIS A 3 -17.46 -1.35 6.45
N ASP A 4 -17.80 -2.11 5.42
CA ASP A 4 -18.61 -3.34 5.58
C ASP A 4 -17.68 -4.55 5.80
N ALA A 5 -16.52 -4.55 5.16
CA ALA A 5 -15.58 -5.67 5.26
C ALA A 5 -15.04 -5.87 6.69
N LEU A 6 -14.82 -4.78 7.44
CA LEU A 6 -14.26 -4.82 8.79
C LEU A 6 -15.13 -5.56 9.79
N PRO A 7 -16.38 -5.12 10.05
CA PRO A 7 -17.24 -5.77 11.01
C PRO A 7 -17.57 -7.24 10.63
N ILE A 8 -17.69 -7.50 9.33
CA ILE A 8 -17.95 -8.85 8.82
C ILE A 8 -16.75 -9.75 9.11
N SER A 9 -15.54 -9.33 8.76
CA SER A 9 -14.33 -10.12 8.99
C SER A 9 -14.09 -10.38 10.47
N GLU A 10 -14.29 -9.38 11.33
CA GLU A 10 -14.16 -9.52 12.77
C GLU A 10 -15.19 -10.50 13.33
N ALA A 11 -16.47 -10.35 12.95
CA ALA A 11 -17.55 -11.23 13.40
C ALA A 11 -17.31 -12.69 12.99
N HIS A 12 -16.73 -12.92 11.84
CA HIS A 12 -16.41 -14.25 11.31
C HIS A 12 -15.00 -14.74 11.64
N ARG A 13 -14.20 -13.95 12.36
CA ARG A 13 -12.79 -14.25 12.69
C ARG A 13 -11.93 -14.54 11.46
N ILE A 14 -12.19 -13.80 10.40
CA ILE A 14 -11.43 -13.88 9.14
C ILE A 14 -10.24 -12.96 9.22
N SER A 15 -9.06 -13.48 8.95
CA SER A 15 -7.83 -12.68 8.90
C SER A 15 -7.81 -11.74 7.69
N LEU A 16 -7.23 -10.56 7.85
CA LEU A 16 -7.18 -9.51 6.85
C LEU A 16 -5.75 -9.29 6.37
N ALA A 17 -5.57 -9.31 5.05
CA ALA A 17 -4.33 -8.98 4.36
C ALA A 17 -4.67 -8.17 3.10
N PRO A 18 -4.90 -6.86 3.23
CA PRO A 18 -5.30 -6.03 2.09
C PRO A 18 -4.25 -6.02 0.98
N HIS A 19 -4.71 -6.13 -0.25
CA HIS A 19 -3.89 -5.93 -1.43
C HIS A 19 -3.51 -4.45 -1.57
N ASN A 20 -2.22 -4.15 -1.55
CA ASN A 20 -1.71 -2.79 -1.61
C ASN A 20 -0.41 -2.65 -2.42
N PRO A 21 -0.44 -2.88 -3.74
CA PRO A 21 0.68 -2.61 -4.64
C PRO A 21 0.74 -1.14 -5.06
N GLN A 22 0.24 -0.25 -4.24
CA GLN A 22 0.02 1.16 -4.53
C GLN A 22 1.14 2.05 -3.99
N GLY A 23 0.97 3.37 -4.16
CA GLY A 23 1.89 4.38 -3.69
C GLY A 23 1.89 4.59 -2.16
N PRO A 24 2.74 5.50 -1.67
CA PRO A 24 2.92 5.70 -0.23
C PRO A 24 1.67 6.20 0.50
N VAL A 25 0.78 6.93 -0.17
CA VAL A 25 -0.49 7.39 0.42
C VAL A 25 -1.42 6.20 0.71
N SER A 26 -1.55 5.27 -0.25
CA SER A 26 -2.33 4.05 -0.06
C SER A 26 -1.73 3.17 1.05
N THR A 27 -0.41 3.10 1.11
CA THR A 27 0.27 2.36 2.18
C THR A 27 0.01 2.97 3.55
N ALA A 28 0.04 4.30 3.67
CA ALA A 28 -0.32 4.97 4.92
C ALA A 28 -1.76 4.64 5.35
N ALA A 29 -2.71 4.66 4.42
CA ALA A 29 -4.09 4.27 4.70
C ALA A 29 -4.21 2.80 5.12
N SER A 30 -3.49 1.90 4.46
CA SER A 30 -3.45 0.47 4.80
C SER A 30 -2.85 0.21 6.19
N LEU A 31 -1.88 1.02 6.60
CA LEU A 31 -1.30 0.95 7.95
C LEU A 31 -2.28 1.41 9.02
N GLU A 32 -2.96 2.56 8.82
CA GLU A 32 -3.99 3.03 9.76
C GLU A 32 -5.11 2.00 9.93
N PHE A 33 -5.53 1.41 8.80
CA PHE A 33 -6.45 0.30 8.80
C PHE A 33 -5.91 -0.89 9.62
N GLY A 34 -4.66 -1.32 9.34
CA GLY A 34 -4.04 -2.44 10.03
C GLY A 34 -3.92 -2.25 11.53
N PHE A 35 -3.51 -1.06 11.97
CA PHE A 35 -3.41 -0.75 13.40
C PHE A 35 -4.78 -0.73 14.12
N SER A 36 -5.86 -0.52 13.40
CA SER A 36 -7.22 -0.50 13.96
C SER A 36 -7.86 -1.88 14.06
N GLN A 37 -7.29 -2.92 13.43
CA GLN A 37 -7.94 -4.22 13.25
C GLN A 37 -7.19 -5.37 13.93
N PRO A 38 -7.80 -6.06 14.92
CA PRO A 38 -7.17 -7.21 15.59
C PRO A 38 -6.91 -8.41 14.67
N SER A 39 -7.70 -8.54 13.60
CA SER A 39 -7.58 -9.63 12.64
C SER A 39 -6.59 -9.38 11.50
N TYR A 40 -5.91 -8.24 11.49
CA TYR A 40 -4.92 -7.88 10.50
C TYR A 40 -3.62 -8.67 10.69
N ILE A 41 -3.13 -9.32 9.65
CA ILE A 41 -1.96 -10.20 9.74
C ILE A 41 -0.74 -9.68 9.01
N ILE A 42 -0.93 -8.97 7.90
CA ILE A 42 0.19 -8.51 7.08
C ILE A 42 -0.21 -7.29 6.24
N CYS A 43 0.74 -6.40 6.01
CA CYS A 43 0.60 -5.29 5.06
C CYS A 43 1.41 -5.61 3.80
N GLU A 44 0.72 -5.71 2.66
CA GLU A 44 1.40 -5.66 1.38
C GLU A 44 1.89 -4.24 1.12
N THR A 45 3.13 -4.10 0.69
CA THR A 45 3.67 -2.82 0.25
C THR A 45 4.72 -3.01 -0.83
N VAL A 46 4.69 -2.17 -1.85
CA VAL A 46 5.78 -2.06 -2.81
C VAL A 46 6.86 -1.17 -2.22
N HIS A 47 8.09 -1.61 -2.30
CA HIS A 47 9.23 -0.90 -1.74
C HIS A 47 10.37 -0.86 -2.76
N ASN A 48 10.97 0.31 -2.93
CA ASN A 48 12.08 0.52 -3.87
C ASN A 48 11.78 0.25 -5.36
N ASP A 49 10.54 0.37 -5.79
CA ASP A 49 10.14 0.28 -7.20
C ASP A 49 10.63 1.48 -8.01
N VAL A 50 10.63 2.67 -7.39
CA VAL A 50 11.19 3.90 -7.96
C VAL A 50 12.04 4.62 -6.91
N PRO A 51 13.15 5.29 -7.34
CA PRO A 51 14.07 5.91 -6.39
C PRO A 51 13.46 7.08 -5.60
N TRP A 52 12.45 7.73 -6.14
CA TRP A 52 11.78 8.90 -5.56
C TRP A 52 10.52 8.56 -4.75
N ARG A 53 10.20 7.27 -4.56
CA ARG A 53 8.97 6.83 -3.85
C ARG A 53 8.77 7.54 -2.50
N ASN A 54 9.82 7.69 -1.73
CA ASN A 54 9.74 8.28 -0.41
C ASN A 54 9.82 9.81 -0.42
N ASP A 55 10.22 10.40 -1.54
CA ASP A 55 10.39 11.86 -1.66
C ASP A 55 9.05 12.58 -1.92
N VAL A 56 8.04 11.83 -2.40
CA VAL A 56 6.69 12.38 -2.69
C VAL A 56 5.81 12.51 -1.44
N VAL A 57 6.26 12.01 -0.30
CA VAL A 57 5.58 12.19 0.99
C VAL A 57 6.58 12.62 2.05
N SER A 58 6.17 13.50 2.94
CA SER A 58 6.95 13.82 4.13
C SER A 58 6.67 12.77 5.21
N GLU A 59 7.73 12.35 5.91
CA GLU A 59 7.62 11.48 7.07
C GLU A 59 6.79 10.20 6.83
N GLY A 60 7.13 9.49 5.78
CA GLY A 60 6.56 8.19 5.49
C GLY A 60 6.84 7.17 6.61
N PHE A 61 6.27 6.00 6.50
CA PHE A 61 6.55 4.89 7.40
C PHE A 61 7.98 4.35 7.17
N THR A 62 8.57 3.83 8.24
CA THR A 62 9.87 3.17 8.17
C THR A 62 9.69 1.67 8.22
N VAL A 63 10.31 0.95 7.28
CA VAL A 63 10.40 -0.51 7.33
C VAL A 63 11.67 -0.90 8.07
N GLU A 64 11.53 -1.46 9.24
CA GLU A 64 12.65 -1.98 10.02
C GLU A 64 13.13 -3.34 9.49
N ALA A 65 14.30 -3.76 9.97
CA ALA A 65 14.80 -5.11 9.72
C ALA A 65 13.74 -6.17 10.03
N ARG A 66 13.63 -7.19 9.18
CA ARG A 66 12.61 -8.25 9.23
C ARG A 66 11.20 -7.81 8.82
N GLY A 67 11.05 -6.73 8.05
CA GLY A 67 9.74 -6.30 7.54
C GLY A 67 8.79 -5.74 8.58
N ARG A 68 9.27 -5.36 9.76
CA ARG A 68 8.45 -4.68 10.75
C ARG A 68 8.27 -3.22 10.36
N ILE A 69 7.03 -2.77 10.26
CA ILE A 69 6.69 -1.37 10.07
C ILE A 69 6.33 -0.76 11.42
N VAL A 70 6.94 0.36 11.75
CA VAL A 70 6.61 1.14 12.94
C VAL A 70 5.80 2.34 12.52
N LYS A 71 4.67 2.56 13.16
CA LYS A 71 3.86 3.77 12.94
C LYS A 71 4.70 5.00 13.30
N PRO A 72 4.94 5.91 12.34
CA PRO A 72 5.96 6.94 12.51
C PRO A 72 5.60 8.00 13.56
N ASN A 73 4.33 8.32 13.79
CA ASN A 73 3.94 9.31 14.81
C ASN A 73 2.42 9.37 15.05
N THR A 74 2.01 10.27 15.96
CA THR A 74 0.61 10.51 16.36
C THR A 74 -0.04 11.67 15.60
N ARG A 75 0.40 11.99 14.39
CA ARG A 75 -0.21 13.05 13.57
C ARG A 75 -1.64 12.69 13.19
N PRO A 76 -2.52 13.68 13.04
CA PRO A 76 -3.89 13.43 12.60
C PRO A 76 -3.95 12.92 11.15
N GLY A 77 -5.06 12.29 10.79
CA GLY A 77 -5.29 11.71 9.46
C GLY A 77 -4.37 10.53 9.17
N LEU A 78 -3.81 10.47 7.99
CA LEU A 78 -2.86 9.41 7.58
C LEU A 78 -1.44 9.60 8.14
N GLY A 79 -1.19 10.70 8.83
CA GLY A 79 0.12 11.00 9.41
C GLY A 79 1.21 11.37 8.42
N ILE A 80 0.86 11.62 7.17
CA ILE A 80 1.75 12.01 6.07
C ILE A 80 1.27 13.30 5.41
N GLU A 81 2.19 14.00 4.76
CA GLU A 81 1.88 15.13 3.88
C GLU A 81 2.45 14.87 2.48
N ILE A 82 1.75 15.33 1.45
CA ILE A 82 2.19 15.16 0.07
C ILE A 82 3.17 16.28 -0.28
N ASN A 83 4.32 15.91 -0.82
CA ASN A 83 5.27 16.85 -1.41
C ASN A 83 4.88 17.13 -2.87
N GLU A 84 3.99 18.10 -3.07
CA GLU A 84 3.47 18.42 -4.40
C GLU A 84 4.55 18.86 -5.39
N GLU A 85 5.62 19.49 -4.92
CA GLU A 85 6.73 19.91 -5.79
C GLU A 85 7.51 18.69 -6.32
N GLU A 86 7.65 17.65 -5.52
CA GLU A 86 8.26 16.40 -5.99
C GLU A 86 7.32 15.65 -6.92
N VAL A 87 6.04 15.56 -6.60
CA VAL A 87 5.04 14.93 -7.47
C VAL A 87 5.00 15.55 -8.86
N LYS A 88 5.12 16.87 -8.98
CA LYS A 88 5.16 17.57 -10.28
C LYS A 88 6.34 17.18 -11.16
N LYS A 89 7.45 16.71 -10.59
CA LYS A 89 8.63 16.25 -11.36
C LYS A 89 8.40 14.88 -12.00
N HIS A 90 7.41 14.13 -11.51
CA HIS A 90 7.09 12.77 -11.93
C HIS A 90 5.66 12.70 -12.50
N PRO A 91 5.40 13.31 -13.67
CA PRO A 91 4.07 13.30 -14.27
C PRO A 91 3.66 11.86 -14.61
N PHE A 92 2.35 11.62 -14.60
CA PHE A 92 1.78 10.33 -14.96
C PHE A 92 2.28 9.87 -16.33
N GLN A 93 2.80 8.66 -16.37
CA GLN A 93 3.14 7.95 -17.58
C GLN A 93 2.28 6.68 -17.65
N GLN A 94 1.60 6.51 -18.76
CA GLN A 94 0.80 5.31 -18.97
C GLN A 94 1.72 4.13 -19.25
N GLU A 95 1.77 3.19 -18.34
CA GLU A 95 2.40 1.90 -18.57
C GLU A 95 1.35 0.92 -19.08
N LEU A 96 1.64 0.27 -20.20
CA LEU A 96 0.82 -0.83 -20.67
C LEU A 96 1.21 -2.08 -19.86
N LEU A 97 0.24 -2.69 -19.20
CA LEU A 97 0.44 -4.00 -18.60
C LEU A 97 0.94 -4.98 -19.64
N GLN A 98 2.06 -5.61 -19.36
CA GLN A 98 2.58 -6.68 -20.22
C GLN A 98 1.57 -7.82 -20.19
N ARG A 99 1.00 -8.10 -21.37
CA ARG A 99 0.15 -9.28 -21.53
C ARG A 99 1.05 -10.49 -21.73
N VAL A 100 1.02 -11.40 -20.78
CA VAL A 100 1.72 -12.67 -20.90
C VAL A 100 0.81 -13.67 -21.58
N PHE A 101 1.31 -14.30 -22.65
CA PHE A 101 0.58 -15.33 -23.37
C PHE A 101 1.36 -16.63 -23.31
N TYR A 102 0.65 -17.73 -23.16
CA TYR A 102 1.22 -19.05 -23.38
C TYR A 102 1.50 -19.28 -24.87
N PRO A 103 2.35 -20.29 -25.24
CA PRO A 103 2.66 -20.59 -26.65
C PRO A 103 1.44 -20.92 -27.52
N ASP A 104 0.33 -21.36 -26.93
CA ASP A 104 -0.94 -21.63 -27.59
C ASP A 104 -1.81 -20.39 -27.82
N GLY A 105 -1.35 -19.20 -27.35
CA GLY A 105 -2.07 -17.93 -27.45
C GLY A 105 -3.08 -17.66 -26.33
N SER A 106 -3.23 -18.55 -25.38
CA SER A 106 -4.05 -18.30 -24.18
C SER A 106 -3.39 -17.27 -23.27
N VAL A 107 -4.20 -16.51 -22.52
CA VAL A 107 -3.69 -15.52 -21.56
C VAL A 107 -3.04 -16.26 -20.39
N GLY A 108 -1.76 -15.96 -20.16
CA GLY A 108 -1.05 -16.39 -18.97
C GLY A 108 -1.39 -15.51 -17.80
N ASP A 109 -1.57 -16.12 -16.65
CA ASP A 109 -1.66 -15.41 -15.37
C ASP A 109 -0.23 -15.17 -14.84
N TRP A 110 -0.04 -14.09 -14.07
CA TRP A 110 1.26 -13.69 -13.51
C TRP A 110 1.17 -13.49 -12.03
#